data_a7b6ccc16c458f7c3d54795d99fff355
#
_entry.id   a7b6ccc16c458f7c3d54795d99fff355
#
_cell.length_a   1.000
_cell.length_b   1.000
_cell.length_c   1.000
_cell.angle_alpha   90.00
_cell.angle_beta   90.00
_cell.angle_gamma   90.00
#
_symmetry.space_group_name_H-M   'P 1'
#
loop_
_entity.id
_entity.type
_entity.pdbx_description
1 polymer ?
#
loop_
_entity_poly.entity_id
_entity_poly.type
_entity_poly.pdbx_seq_one_letter_code
_entity_poly.pdbx_strand_id
1 'polypeptide(L)'
;SPVCKYWPEFAQKGKENILVSHVMSHSSGLAGWDDPVKVEDIHDPDKIAALFERQEPWWEPGTAVGYHALSVGNLMGEIIKRISGKSIGNFFREEIAEPLNIDFHIGLDDSQHPRVAEIHQAVQSNPEDIFELEPKNLQ
;
A
#
# COMPACT_ATOMS: atom_id res chain seq x y z
N SER A 1 -11.79 -8.92 -10.42
CA SER A 1 -12.89 -8.96 -9.44
C SER A 1 -12.99 -7.64 -8.70
N PRO A 2 -14.19 -7.17 -8.32
CA PRO A 2 -14.36 -6.02 -7.43
C PRO A 2 -13.74 -6.30 -6.05
N VAL A 3 -13.14 -5.26 -5.45
CA VAL A 3 -12.57 -5.34 -4.09
C VAL A 3 -13.66 -5.68 -3.07
N CYS A 4 -14.83 -5.07 -3.19
CA CYS A 4 -15.97 -5.26 -2.29
C CYS A 4 -16.48 -6.71 -2.21
N LYS A 5 -16.13 -7.57 -3.19
CA LYS A 5 -16.41 -9.00 -3.11
C LYS A 5 -15.73 -9.67 -1.92
N TYR A 6 -14.55 -9.18 -1.55
CA TYR A 6 -13.72 -9.71 -0.46
C TYR A 6 -13.74 -8.81 0.77
N TRP A 7 -14.05 -7.51 0.55
CA TRP A 7 -14.07 -6.47 1.56
C TRP A 7 -15.39 -5.67 1.44
N PRO A 8 -16.51 -6.19 1.99
CA PRO A 8 -17.83 -5.57 1.83
C PRO A 8 -17.91 -4.14 2.36
N GLU A 9 -17.24 -3.83 3.48
CA GLU A 9 -17.23 -2.50 4.10
C GLU A 9 -16.55 -1.44 3.22
N PHE A 10 -15.73 -1.87 2.26
CA PHE A 10 -15.11 -1.01 1.27
C PHE A 10 -16.12 -0.46 0.25
N ALA A 11 -17.27 -1.14 0.06
CA ALA A 11 -18.31 -0.79 -0.90
C ALA A 11 -19.14 0.43 -0.46
N GLN A 12 -18.50 1.59 -0.39
CA GLN A 12 -19.13 2.86 -0.08
C GLN A 12 -18.38 4.01 -0.76
N LYS A 13 -19.00 5.18 -0.82
CA LYS A 13 -18.36 6.38 -1.36
C LYS A 13 -17.87 6.22 -2.82
N GLY A 14 -18.65 5.52 -3.65
CA GLY A 14 -18.30 5.32 -5.06
C GLY A 14 -17.25 4.24 -5.34
N LYS A 15 -16.95 3.37 -4.34
CA LYS A 15 -15.92 2.32 -4.46
C LYS A 15 -16.45 0.95 -4.86
N GLU A 16 -17.74 0.80 -5.10
CA GLU A 16 -18.41 -0.47 -5.38
C GLU A 16 -17.82 -1.20 -6.59
N ASN A 17 -17.34 -0.42 -7.56
CA ASN A 17 -16.78 -0.93 -8.81
C ASN A 17 -15.25 -0.93 -8.87
N ILE A 18 -14.56 -0.58 -7.78
CA ILE A 18 -13.09 -0.67 -7.75
C ILE A 18 -12.68 -2.13 -7.85
N LEU A 19 -11.90 -2.42 -8.88
CA LEU A 19 -11.34 -3.76 -9.12
C LEU A 19 -10.00 -3.93 -8.37
N VAL A 20 -9.68 -5.17 -8.01
CA VAL A 20 -8.33 -5.50 -7.50
C VAL A 20 -7.25 -5.06 -8.48
N SER A 21 -7.51 -5.17 -9.80
CA SER A 21 -6.58 -4.67 -10.82
C SER A 21 -6.37 -3.16 -10.77
N HIS A 22 -7.39 -2.35 -10.41
CA HIS A 22 -7.23 -0.90 -10.24
C HIS A 22 -6.29 -0.57 -9.08
N VAL A 23 -6.33 -1.34 -7.98
CA VAL A 23 -5.40 -1.20 -6.86
C VAL A 23 -3.97 -1.53 -7.32
N MET A 24 -3.79 -2.67 -8.00
CA MET A 24 -2.48 -3.15 -8.46
C MET A 24 -1.86 -2.26 -9.54
N SER A 25 -2.66 -1.60 -10.37
CA SER A 25 -2.21 -0.70 -11.43
C SER A 25 -2.16 0.77 -11.01
N HIS A 26 -2.33 1.07 -9.73
CA HIS A 26 -2.33 2.44 -9.20
C HIS A 26 -3.42 3.35 -9.79
N SER A 27 -4.53 2.77 -10.23
CA SER A 27 -5.63 3.50 -10.86
C SER A 27 -6.92 3.53 -10.02
N SER A 28 -6.87 3.10 -8.76
CA SER A 28 -8.05 3.01 -7.90
C SER A 28 -8.57 4.36 -7.39
N GLY A 29 -7.79 5.44 -7.50
CA GLY A 29 -8.12 6.72 -6.89
C GLY A 29 -7.80 6.84 -5.38
N LEU A 30 -7.12 5.83 -4.81
CA LEU A 30 -6.77 5.78 -3.38
C LEU A 30 -5.25 5.86 -3.19
N ALA A 31 -4.62 6.85 -3.82
CA ALA A 31 -3.16 7.01 -3.81
C ALA A 31 -2.60 7.45 -2.45
N GLY A 32 -3.44 7.90 -1.53
CA GLY A 32 -3.10 8.29 -0.17
C GLY A 32 -4.36 8.39 0.69
N TRP A 33 -4.29 9.13 1.78
CA TRP A 33 -5.38 9.32 2.73
C TRP A 33 -5.78 10.79 2.81
N ASP A 34 -7.09 11.07 2.88
CA ASP A 34 -7.63 12.42 3.12
C ASP A 34 -7.38 12.86 4.55
N ASP A 35 -7.54 11.93 5.49
CA ASP A 35 -7.28 12.19 6.90
C ASP A 35 -5.77 12.19 7.17
N PRO A 36 -5.29 13.02 8.10
CA PRO A 36 -3.90 13.00 8.54
C PRO A 36 -3.52 11.64 9.12
N VAL A 37 -2.48 11.02 8.55
CA VAL A 37 -1.93 9.73 8.97
C VAL A 37 -0.52 9.94 9.51
N LYS A 38 -0.26 9.48 10.72
CA LYS A 38 1.08 9.48 11.30
C LYS A 38 1.85 8.25 10.82
N VAL A 39 3.16 8.28 10.91
CA VAL A 39 4.02 7.14 10.54
C VAL A 39 3.65 5.88 11.33
N GLU A 40 3.35 6.04 12.61
CA GLU A 40 2.96 4.94 13.50
C GLU A 40 1.63 4.30 13.07
N ASP A 41 0.72 5.10 12.53
CA ASP A 41 -0.61 4.63 12.08
C ASP A 41 -0.51 3.69 10.87
N ILE A 42 0.52 3.86 10.02
CA ILE A 42 0.72 3.01 8.83
C ILE A 42 0.98 1.55 9.23
N HIS A 43 1.48 1.33 10.44
CA HIS A 43 1.74 0.01 11.00
C HIS A 43 0.52 -0.62 11.70
N ASP A 44 -0.61 0.09 11.74
CA ASP A 44 -1.90 -0.41 12.24
C ASP A 44 -2.84 -0.72 11.05
N PRO A 45 -2.87 -1.97 10.58
CA PRO A 45 -3.63 -2.34 9.40
C PRO A 45 -5.14 -2.13 9.56
N ASP A 46 -5.69 -2.32 10.77
CA ASP A 46 -7.13 -2.16 11.01
C ASP A 46 -7.52 -0.69 10.99
N LYS A 47 -6.68 0.20 11.54
CA LYS A 47 -6.86 1.65 11.45
C LYS A 47 -6.80 2.14 10.01
N ILE A 48 -5.83 1.70 9.25
CA ILE A 48 -5.67 2.07 7.83
C ILE A 48 -6.81 1.53 6.98
N ALA A 49 -7.27 0.30 7.23
CA ALA A 49 -8.43 -0.26 6.55
C ALA A 49 -9.68 0.61 6.77
N ALA A 50 -9.95 1.01 8.03
CA ALA A 50 -11.07 1.88 8.35
C ALA A 50 -11.00 3.27 7.68
N LEU A 51 -9.79 3.80 7.42
CA LEU A 51 -9.62 5.03 6.63
C LEU A 51 -10.08 4.82 5.19
N PHE A 52 -9.61 3.76 4.54
CA PHE A 52 -10.01 3.46 3.16
C PHE A 52 -11.50 3.15 3.01
N GLU A 53 -12.13 2.53 4.02
CA GLU A 53 -13.56 2.27 3.98
C GLU A 53 -14.37 3.56 3.84
N ARG A 54 -14.02 4.63 4.58
CA ARG A 54 -14.77 5.88 4.59
C ARG A 54 -14.33 6.93 3.57
N GLN A 55 -13.16 6.77 2.94
CA GLN A 55 -12.62 7.70 1.97
C GLN A 55 -13.28 7.55 0.60
N GLU A 56 -13.45 8.66 -0.11
CA GLU A 56 -13.82 8.69 -1.53
C GLU A 56 -12.56 8.54 -2.41
N PRO A 57 -12.66 7.91 -3.59
CA PRO A 57 -11.55 7.96 -4.56
C PRO A 57 -11.30 9.40 -5.02
N TRP A 58 -10.03 9.78 -5.16
CA TRP A 58 -9.64 11.12 -5.65
C TRP A 58 -9.97 11.36 -7.13
N TRP A 59 -10.19 10.29 -7.88
CA TRP A 59 -10.66 10.30 -9.27
C TRP A 59 -11.50 9.07 -9.54
N GLU A 60 -12.23 9.07 -10.65
CA GLU A 60 -13.00 7.90 -11.06
C GLU A 60 -12.08 6.70 -11.29
N PRO A 61 -12.30 5.58 -10.60
CA PRO A 61 -11.44 4.40 -10.67
C PRO A 61 -11.26 3.89 -12.09
N GLY A 62 -10.00 3.67 -12.48
CA GLY A 62 -9.61 3.19 -13.81
C GLY A 62 -9.41 4.30 -14.86
N THR A 63 -9.70 5.57 -14.57
CA THR A 63 -9.59 6.67 -15.56
C THR A 63 -8.27 7.40 -15.53
N ALA A 64 -7.55 7.34 -14.39
CA ALA A 64 -6.25 7.97 -14.21
C ALA A 64 -5.33 7.10 -13.36
N VAL A 65 -4.03 7.39 -13.38
CA VAL A 65 -3.00 6.70 -12.60
C VAL A 65 -2.31 7.70 -11.69
N GLY A 66 -2.20 7.34 -10.40
CA GLY A 66 -1.43 8.07 -9.40
C GLY A 66 -0.71 7.07 -8.51
N TYR A 67 0.61 7.17 -8.40
CA TYR A 67 1.41 6.19 -7.67
C TYR A 67 0.98 6.05 -6.20
N HIS A 68 0.54 4.87 -5.82
CA HIS A 68 0.08 4.52 -4.47
C HIS A 68 1.28 4.10 -3.59
N ALA A 69 2.24 5.01 -3.39
CA ALA A 69 3.55 4.74 -2.79
C ALA A 69 3.46 3.99 -1.44
N LEU A 70 2.54 4.38 -0.58
CA LEU A 70 2.33 3.79 0.75
C LEU A 70 1.02 2.98 0.80
N SER A 71 -0.02 3.46 0.15
CA SER A 71 -1.36 2.90 0.29
C SER A 71 -1.55 1.53 -0.39
N VAL A 72 -0.80 1.23 -1.47
CA VAL A 72 -0.94 -0.06 -2.18
C VAL A 72 -0.65 -1.26 -1.27
N GLY A 73 0.38 -1.18 -0.44
CA GLY A 73 0.74 -2.26 0.48
C GLY A 73 -0.35 -2.55 1.51
N ASN A 74 -0.97 -1.50 2.06
CA ASN A 74 -2.07 -1.61 3.00
C ASN A 74 -3.34 -2.17 2.34
N LEU A 75 -3.71 -1.66 1.16
CA LEU A 75 -4.88 -2.13 0.40
C LEU A 75 -4.73 -3.61 0.02
N MET A 76 -3.59 -3.99 -0.55
CA MET A 76 -3.33 -5.38 -0.95
C MET A 76 -3.20 -6.30 0.27
N GLY A 77 -2.58 -5.83 1.34
CA GLY A 77 -2.46 -6.56 2.60
C GLY A 77 -3.82 -6.91 3.19
N GLU A 78 -4.75 -5.95 3.22
CA GLU A 78 -6.10 -6.18 3.73
C GLU A 78 -6.90 -7.12 2.82
N ILE A 79 -6.82 -6.97 1.49
CA ILE A 79 -7.47 -7.88 0.54
C ILE A 79 -6.97 -9.32 0.74
N ILE A 80 -5.65 -9.52 0.85
CA ILE A 80 -5.05 -10.84 1.07
C ILE A 80 -5.49 -11.41 2.42
N LYS A 81 -5.48 -10.61 3.49
CA LYS A 81 -5.94 -11.00 4.82
C LYS A 81 -7.38 -11.50 4.80
N ARG A 82 -8.28 -10.79 4.10
CA ARG A 82 -9.70 -11.17 3.99
C ARG A 82 -9.94 -12.44 3.18
N ILE A 83 -9.10 -12.69 2.16
CA ILE A 83 -9.22 -13.89 1.32
C ILE A 83 -8.60 -15.11 2.01
N SER A 84 -7.42 -14.96 2.60
CA SER A 84 -6.60 -16.09 3.08
C SER A 84 -6.67 -16.30 4.59
N GLY A 85 -7.12 -15.30 5.36
CA GLY A 85 -7.03 -15.27 6.81
C GLY A 85 -5.61 -15.05 7.36
N LYS A 86 -4.63 -14.78 6.47
CA LYS A 86 -3.22 -14.61 6.82
C LYS A 86 -2.77 -13.18 6.53
N SER A 87 -1.77 -12.68 7.30
CA SER A 87 -1.07 -11.46 6.89
C SER A 87 -0.38 -11.66 5.53
N ILE A 88 -0.12 -10.58 4.79
CA ILE A 88 0.59 -10.65 3.51
C ILE A 88 1.97 -11.31 3.67
N GLY A 89 2.67 -11.05 4.78
CA GLY A 89 3.97 -11.66 5.06
C GLY A 89 3.88 -13.18 5.27
N ASN A 90 2.92 -13.64 6.08
CA ASN A 90 2.69 -15.06 6.30
C ASN A 90 2.22 -15.76 5.03
N PHE A 91 1.29 -15.12 4.31
CA PHE A 91 0.83 -15.65 3.01
C PHE A 91 1.98 -15.81 2.02
N PHE A 92 2.81 -14.77 1.86
CA PHE A 92 3.95 -14.82 0.96
C PHE A 92 4.95 -15.90 1.37
N ARG A 93 5.28 -15.98 2.67
CA ARG A 93 6.20 -16.99 3.18
C ARG A 93 5.73 -18.41 2.86
N GLU A 94 4.49 -18.73 3.23
CA GLU A 94 3.97 -20.10 3.17
C GLU A 94 3.62 -20.56 1.75
N GLU A 95 3.09 -19.65 0.94
CA GLU A 95 2.56 -19.98 -0.39
C GLU A 95 3.59 -19.77 -1.52
N ILE A 96 4.65 -18.96 -1.26
CA ILE A 96 5.62 -18.57 -2.31
C ILE A 96 7.04 -18.82 -1.87
N ALA A 97 7.50 -18.21 -0.76
CA ALA A 97 8.92 -18.23 -0.40
C ALA A 97 9.41 -19.62 -0.03
N GLU A 98 8.72 -20.32 0.87
CA GLU A 98 9.10 -21.67 1.30
C GLU A 98 9.01 -22.68 0.15
N PRO A 99 7.90 -22.80 -0.63
CA PRO A 99 7.82 -23.75 -1.73
C PRO A 99 8.84 -23.53 -2.83
N LEU A 100 9.26 -22.29 -3.07
CA LEU A 100 10.23 -21.92 -4.11
C LEU A 100 11.65 -21.73 -3.57
N ASN A 101 11.87 -21.92 -2.26
CA ASN A 101 13.14 -21.71 -1.57
C ASN A 101 13.72 -20.30 -1.85
N ILE A 102 12.88 -19.26 -1.71
CA ILE A 102 13.24 -17.86 -1.94
C ILE A 102 13.61 -17.21 -0.60
N ASP A 103 14.79 -16.59 -0.54
CA ASP A 103 15.23 -15.77 0.59
C ASP A 103 14.73 -14.32 0.41
N PHE A 104 13.42 -14.13 0.61
CA PHE A 104 12.75 -12.83 0.58
C PHE A 104 11.68 -12.79 1.66
N HIS A 105 11.56 -11.65 2.34
CA HIS A 105 10.67 -11.50 3.48
C HIS A 105 9.79 -10.25 3.34
N ILE A 106 8.53 -10.37 3.72
CA ILE A 106 7.62 -9.23 3.97
C ILE A 106 7.32 -9.22 5.46
N GLY A 107 8.01 -8.32 6.21
CA GLY A 107 8.19 -8.41 7.64
C GLY A 107 9.34 -9.36 8.00
N LEU A 108 10.08 -9.05 9.05
CA LEU A 108 11.26 -9.80 9.48
C LEU A 108 11.08 -10.28 10.91
N ASP A 109 11.49 -11.51 11.16
CA ASP A 109 11.73 -12.01 12.51
C ASP A 109 13.03 -11.44 13.06
N ASP A 110 13.15 -11.31 14.38
CA ASP A 110 14.34 -10.79 15.06
C ASP A 110 15.62 -11.54 14.67
N SER A 111 15.51 -12.83 14.36
CA SER A 111 16.61 -13.66 13.90
C SER A 111 17.21 -13.21 12.57
N GLN A 112 16.49 -12.46 11.76
CA GLN A 112 16.93 -11.94 10.47
C GLN A 112 17.57 -10.55 10.57
N HIS A 113 17.34 -9.80 11.66
CA HIS A 113 17.86 -8.45 11.83
C HIS A 113 19.38 -8.33 11.59
N PRO A 114 20.24 -9.28 12.02
CA PRO A 114 21.69 -9.21 11.74
C PRO A 114 22.07 -9.23 10.26
N ARG A 115 21.13 -9.62 9.38
CA ARG A 115 21.35 -9.68 7.93
C ARG A 115 20.87 -8.41 7.21
N VAL A 116 20.18 -7.52 7.91
CA VAL A 116 19.62 -6.30 7.32
C VAL A 116 20.73 -5.25 7.20
N ALA A 117 20.89 -4.68 6.01
CA ALA A 117 21.78 -3.55 5.81
C ALA A 117 21.18 -2.28 6.41
N GLU A 118 22.00 -1.47 7.08
CA GLU A 118 21.58 -0.15 7.56
C GLU A 118 21.32 0.80 6.38
N ILE A 119 20.20 1.51 6.44
CA ILE A 119 19.91 2.59 5.51
C ILE A 119 20.39 3.89 6.13
N HIS A 120 21.43 4.48 5.54
CA HIS A 120 21.90 5.80 5.92
C HIS A 120 21.19 6.87 5.10
N GLN A 121 20.68 7.89 5.77
CA GLN A 121 20.18 9.08 5.06
C GLN A 121 21.36 9.73 4.33
N ALA A 122 21.15 10.11 3.07
CA ALA A 122 22.09 10.94 2.37
C ALA A 122 22.28 12.24 3.16
N VAL A 123 23.54 12.56 3.48
CA VAL A 123 23.87 13.86 4.07
C VAL A 123 23.58 14.88 2.96
N GLN A 124 22.52 15.65 3.12
CA GLN A 124 22.26 16.77 2.23
C GLN A 124 23.38 17.79 2.42
N SER A 125 24.27 17.86 1.45
CA SER A 125 25.40 18.79 1.47
C SER A 125 24.97 20.23 1.19
N ASN A 126 23.74 20.45 0.71
CA ASN A 126 23.21 21.80 0.47
C ASN A 126 21.67 21.78 0.48
N PRO A 127 21.00 22.68 1.24
CA PRO A 127 19.53 22.81 1.19
C PRO A 127 18.99 23.22 -0.21
N GLU A 128 19.85 23.73 -1.08
CA GLU A 128 19.51 24.15 -2.44
C GLU A 128 19.49 22.98 -3.45
N ASP A 129 19.98 21.80 -3.07
CA ASP A 129 19.95 20.58 -3.88
C ASP A 129 18.61 19.79 -3.74
N ILE A 130 17.62 20.37 -3.10
CA ILE A 130 16.25 19.85 -3.11
C ILE A 130 15.73 20.06 -4.54
N PHE A 131 15.51 18.97 -5.25
CA PHE A 131 14.76 18.97 -6.50
C PHE A 131 13.39 19.61 -6.23
N GLU A 132 13.25 20.89 -6.50
CA GLU A 132 11.94 21.52 -6.63
C GLU A 132 11.28 20.87 -7.85
N LEU A 133 10.37 19.93 -7.60
CA LEU A 133 9.42 19.49 -8.61
C LEU A 133 8.52 20.69 -8.89
N GLU A 134 8.97 21.54 -9.82
CA GLU A 134 8.12 22.62 -10.32
C GLU A 134 6.86 22.00 -10.94
N PRO A 135 5.67 22.47 -10.57
CA PRO A 135 4.40 21.94 -11.09
C PRO A 135 4.20 22.14 -12.61
N LYS A 136 5.14 22.79 -13.28
CA LYS A 136 5.02 23.20 -14.70
C LYS A 136 5.22 22.09 -15.73
N ASN A 137 5.59 20.88 -15.32
CA ASN A 137 5.87 19.77 -16.24
C ASN A 137 4.79 18.68 -16.26
N LEU A 138 3.60 18.96 -15.72
CA LEU A 138 2.43 18.10 -15.83
C LEU A 138 1.44 18.68 -16.85
N GLN A 139 1.83 18.71 -18.12
CA GLN A 139 0.91 18.86 -19.26
C GLN A 139 0.86 17.57 -20.06
#